data_f1e1a8a99a9ceb2bbd12be54aa9258f1
#
_entry.id   f1e1a8a99a9ceb2bbd12be54aa9258f1
#
_cell.length_a   1.000
_cell.length_b   1.000
_cell.length_c   1.000
_cell.angle_alpha   90.00
_cell.angle_beta   90.00
_cell.angle_gamma   90.00
#
_symmetry.space_group_name_H-M   'P 1'
#
loop_
_entity.id
_entity.type
_entity.pdbx_description
1 polymer ?
#
loop_
_entity_poly.entity_id
_entity_poly.type
_entity_poly.pdbx_seq_one_letter_code
_entity_poly.pdbx_strand_id
1 'polypeptide(L)'
;MDKPPSNEALDKLDGVLSDLELCLADGDLEGARSALEAAQEMVGPGDPDVRFGRALIAQETGDAETAVRELKLALEADADFADAHYELGLIFEELEDTSSAVHHFLRTRALDARLDKERKLDDKAEVDRIERVARETIDALPTEFAERLRDVPILLEPRPSRTLVETGFDPRAFGLFEGPEHGRDDVPAPTRIVLYTSNLLANFADEELEEQVETTVMHEVGHYFGLDEDDMERLGLD
;
A
#
# COMPACT_ATOMS: atom_id res chain seq x y z
N MET A 1 15.24 32.07 -11.97
CA MET A 1 14.49 30.92 -12.57
C MET A 1 15.54 29.82 -12.72
N ASP A 2 15.58 28.91 -11.78
CA ASP A 2 16.50 27.79 -11.86
C ASP A 2 16.05 26.87 -12.99
N LYS A 3 17.03 26.33 -13.71
CA LYS A 3 16.81 25.41 -14.81
C LYS A 3 16.26 24.10 -14.19
N PRO A 4 15.21 23.49 -14.77
CA PRO A 4 14.74 22.20 -14.26
C PRO A 4 15.90 21.18 -14.24
N PRO A 5 15.95 20.30 -13.25
CA PRO A 5 16.99 19.28 -13.14
C PRO A 5 17.04 18.44 -14.41
N SER A 6 18.23 17.91 -14.73
CA SER A 6 18.37 16.98 -15.87
C SER A 6 17.80 15.62 -15.50
N ASN A 7 17.41 14.80 -16.49
CA ASN A 7 16.94 13.44 -16.24
C ASN A 7 17.94 12.63 -15.39
N GLU A 8 19.25 12.76 -15.65
CA GLU A 8 20.32 12.12 -14.85
C GLU A 8 20.30 12.58 -13.38
N ALA A 9 19.94 13.85 -13.11
CA ALA A 9 19.82 14.35 -11.74
C ALA A 9 18.55 13.83 -11.04
N LEU A 10 17.47 13.64 -11.78
CA LEU A 10 16.24 13.02 -11.27
C LEU A 10 16.45 11.53 -10.97
N ASP A 11 17.03 10.77 -11.90
CA ASP A 11 17.35 9.34 -11.70
C ASP A 11 18.26 9.14 -10.47
N LYS A 12 19.20 10.09 -10.25
CA LYS A 12 20.07 10.05 -9.07
C LYS A 12 19.34 10.39 -7.78
N LEU A 13 18.39 11.33 -7.83
CA LEU A 13 17.55 11.67 -6.68
C LEU A 13 16.67 10.46 -6.29
N ASP A 14 16.02 9.84 -7.26
CA ASP A 14 15.20 8.64 -7.04
C ASP A 14 16.02 7.52 -6.38
N GLY A 15 17.26 7.31 -6.82
CA GLY A 15 18.17 6.36 -6.18
C GLY A 15 18.48 6.68 -4.71
N VAL A 16 18.73 7.96 -4.40
CA VAL A 16 19.02 8.40 -3.02
C VAL A 16 17.78 8.28 -2.13
N LEU A 17 16.59 8.53 -2.67
CA LEU A 17 15.33 8.37 -1.92
C LEU A 17 15.02 6.89 -1.66
N SER A 18 15.27 6.02 -2.64
CA SER A 18 15.19 4.57 -2.44
C SER A 18 16.17 4.05 -1.38
N ASP A 19 17.40 4.58 -1.34
CA ASP A 19 18.37 4.27 -0.30
C ASP A 19 17.87 4.71 1.09
N LEU A 20 17.19 5.86 1.18
CA LEU A 20 16.58 6.34 2.42
C LEU A 20 15.50 5.38 2.93
N GLU A 21 14.58 4.97 2.06
CA GLU A 21 13.51 4.04 2.41
C GLU A 21 14.07 2.67 2.83
N LEU A 22 15.06 2.16 2.12
CA LEU A 22 15.74 0.92 2.47
C LEU A 22 16.42 1.00 3.83
N CYS A 23 17.12 2.11 4.12
CA CYS A 23 17.72 2.34 5.43
C CYS A 23 16.67 2.36 6.56
N LEU A 24 15.51 2.98 6.32
CA LEU A 24 14.42 2.98 7.30
C LEU A 24 13.85 1.58 7.52
N ALA A 25 13.64 0.79 6.45
CA ALA A 25 13.19 -0.59 6.54
C ALA A 25 14.17 -1.48 7.35
N ASP A 26 15.48 -1.21 7.25
CA ASP A 26 16.51 -1.90 8.01
C ASP A 26 16.71 -1.32 9.43
N GLY A 27 16.01 -0.24 9.81
CA GLY A 27 16.17 0.47 11.08
C GLY A 27 17.46 1.30 11.16
N ASP A 28 18.15 1.54 10.04
CA ASP A 28 19.36 2.35 9.95
C ASP A 28 19.04 3.85 9.84
N LEU A 29 18.71 4.46 10.97
CA LEU A 29 18.44 5.90 11.06
C LEU A 29 19.63 6.79 10.66
N GLU A 30 20.87 6.34 10.83
CA GLU A 30 22.04 7.12 10.42
C GLU A 30 22.20 7.10 8.91
N GLY A 31 22.02 5.95 8.26
CA GLY A 31 21.96 5.81 6.82
C GLY A 31 20.85 6.64 6.20
N ALA A 32 19.63 6.54 6.74
CA ALA A 32 18.48 7.33 6.27
C ALA A 32 18.73 8.84 6.35
N ARG A 33 19.31 9.35 7.43
CA ARG A 33 19.67 10.78 7.54
C ARG A 33 20.75 11.19 6.55
N SER A 34 21.75 10.34 6.31
CA SER A 34 22.80 10.62 5.32
C SER A 34 22.24 10.69 3.90
N ALA A 35 21.33 9.77 3.54
CA ALA A 35 20.63 9.79 2.26
C ALA A 35 19.79 11.07 2.12
N LEU A 36 19.04 11.45 3.18
CA LEU A 36 18.27 12.68 3.19
C LEU A 36 19.13 13.93 3.01
N GLU A 37 20.29 14.02 3.65
CA GLU A 37 21.24 15.13 3.46
C GLU A 37 21.71 15.21 2.01
N ALA A 38 22.04 14.06 1.39
CA ALA A 38 22.42 14.01 -0.01
C ALA A 38 21.29 14.47 -0.94
N ALA A 39 20.05 14.03 -0.72
CA ALA A 39 18.89 14.50 -1.48
C ALA A 39 18.70 16.02 -1.32
N GLN A 40 18.82 16.53 -0.08
CA GLN A 40 18.70 17.95 0.21
C GLN A 40 19.76 18.82 -0.48
N GLU A 41 21.00 18.33 -0.61
CA GLU A 41 22.07 19.00 -1.36
C GLU A 41 21.77 19.07 -2.86
N MET A 42 21.04 18.09 -3.39
CA MET A 42 20.71 18.01 -4.81
C MET A 42 19.57 18.93 -5.23
N VAL A 43 18.48 18.96 -4.45
CA VAL A 43 17.24 19.65 -4.83
C VAL A 43 16.81 20.74 -3.86
N GLY A 44 17.43 20.81 -2.70
CA GLY A 44 17.18 21.84 -1.68
C GLY A 44 16.20 21.39 -0.59
N PRO A 45 16.22 22.13 0.55
CA PRO A 45 15.49 21.72 1.76
C PRO A 45 13.97 21.90 1.67
N GLY A 46 13.45 22.57 0.65
CA GLY A 46 12.03 22.82 0.43
C GLY A 46 11.38 21.90 -0.58
N ASP A 47 12.15 21.03 -1.19
CA ASP A 47 11.67 20.06 -2.15
C ASP A 47 10.66 19.08 -1.49
N PRO A 48 9.55 18.70 -2.17
CA PRO A 48 8.54 17.81 -1.59
C PRO A 48 9.10 16.45 -1.18
N ASP A 49 10.01 15.86 -1.94
CA ASP A 49 10.60 14.55 -1.64
C ASP A 49 11.51 14.64 -0.40
N VAL A 50 12.29 15.73 -0.26
CA VAL A 50 13.09 15.98 0.95
C VAL A 50 12.21 16.18 2.17
N ARG A 51 11.07 16.88 2.03
CA ARG A 51 10.09 17.03 3.11
C ARG A 51 9.46 15.69 3.49
N PHE A 52 9.12 14.90 2.50
CA PHE A 52 8.60 13.54 2.69
C PHE A 52 9.62 12.66 3.45
N GLY A 53 10.86 12.59 3.00
CA GLY A 53 11.92 11.84 3.69
C GLY A 53 12.13 12.28 5.16
N ARG A 54 12.02 13.59 5.46
CA ARG A 54 12.05 14.06 6.86
C ARG A 54 10.88 13.57 7.67
N ALA A 55 9.70 13.50 7.06
CA ALA A 55 8.51 12.99 7.72
C ALA A 55 8.64 11.51 8.05
N LEU A 56 9.16 10.69 7.11
CA LEU A 56 9.40 9.27 7.36
C LEU A 56 10.39 9.05 8.52
N ILE A 57 11.49 9.79 8.55
CA ILE A 57 12.44 9.72 9.68
C ILE A 57 11.78 10.16 11.00
N ALA A 58 10.88 11.14 10.96
CA ALA A 58 10.16 11.60 12.15
C ALA A 58 9.17 10.54 12.66
N GLN A 59 8.47 9.85 11.77
CA GLN A 59 7.60 8.70 12.12
C GLN A 59 8.40 7.60 12.79
N GLU A 60 9.51 7.18 12.19
CA GLU A 60 10.37 6.13 12.73
C GLU A 60 10.93 6.47 14.13
N THR A 61 11.09 7.76 14.42
CA THR A 61 11.52 8.24 15.75
C THR A 61 10.36 8.56 16.70
N GLY A 62 9.12 8.31 16.29
CA GLY A 62 7.91 8.55 17.11
C GLY A 62 7.51 10.03 17.23
N ASP A 63 8.05 10.93 16.38
CA ASP A 63 7.70 12.35 16.36
C ASP A 63 6.58 12.65 15.34
N ALA A 64 5.36 12.21 15.66
CA ALA A 64 4.21 12.39 14.80
C ALA A 64 3.90 13.87 14.49
N GLU A 65 4.19 14.80 15.42
CA GLU A 65 3.98 16.24 15.20
C GLU A 65 4.88 16.77 14.08
N THR A 66 6.16 16.39 14.11
CA THR A 66 7.10 16.75 13.05
C THR A 66 6.74 16.07 11.73
N ALA A 67 6.35 14.79 11.74
CA ALA A 67 5.93 14.07 10.55
C ALA A 67 4.75 14.78 9.86
N VAL A 68 3.68 15.04 10.58
CA VAL A 68 2.50 15.76 10.05
C VAL A 68 2.87 17.14 9.49
N ARG A 69 3.74 17.88 10.18
CA ARG A 69 4.17 19.21 9.72
C ARG A 69 4.95 19.13 8.40
N GLU A 70 5.92 18.22 8.29
CA GLU A 70 6.74 18.07 7.08
C GLU A 70 5.91 17.55 5.90
N LEU A 71 4.99 16.59 6.11
CA LEU A 71 4.05 16.12 5.09
C LEU A 71 3.14 17.24 4.58
N LYS A 72 2.61 18.09 5.46
CA LYS A 72 1.82 19.26 5.03
C LYS A 72 2.65 20.24 4.21
N LEU A 73 3.90 20.45 4.58
CA LEU A 73 4.81 21.30 3.80
C LEU A 73 5.17 20.66 2.44
N ALA A 74 5.28 19.33 2.35
CA ALA A 74 5.41 18.63 1.09
C ALA A 74 4.20 18.87 0.19
N LEU A 75 2.98 18.76 0.74
CA LEU A 75 1.72 19.02 0.01
C LEU A 75 1.50 20.50 -0.34
N GLU A 76 2.09 21.44 0.38
CA GLU A 76 2.12 22.84 -0.03
C GLU A 76 2.98 23.07 -1.29
N ALA A 77 4.05 22.27 -1.44
CA ALA A 77 4.92 22.31 -2.61
C ALA A 77 4.36 21.49 -3.78
N ASP A 78 3.83 20.31 -3.52
CA ASP A 78 3.15 19.44 -4.49
C ASP A 78 1.83 18.90 -3.91
N ALA A 79 0.72 19.50 -4.28
CA ALA A 79 -0.62 19.11 -3.81
C ALA A 79 -1.12 17.77 -4.38
N ASP A 80 -0.40 17.20 -5.35
CA ASP A 80 -0.70 15.91 -5.97
C ASP A 80 0.27 14.80 -5.54
N PHE A 81 1.04 15.02 -4.46
CA PHE A 81 1.96 14.04 -3.91
C PHE A 81 1.19 12.92 -3.18
N ALA A 82 0.96 11.80 -3.88
CA ALA A 82 0.12 10.70 -3.40
C ALA A 82 0.65 10.07 -2.11
N ASP A 83 1.96 9.86 -2.00
CA ASP A 83 2.59 9.23 -0.85
C ASP A 83 2.49 10.10 0.40
N ALA A 84 2.65 11.43 0.28
CA ALA A 84 2.44 12.34 1.40
C ALA A 84 0.98 12.37 1.88
N HIS A 85 0.00 12.19 0.97
CA HIS A 85 -1.39 11.99 1.37
C HIS A 85 -1.58 10.65 2.08
N TYR A 86 -0.97 9.58 1.59
CA TYR A 86 -1.08 8.26 2.18
C TYR A 86 -0.56 8.25 3.61
N GLU A 87 0.66 8.74 3.83
CA GLU A 87 1.27 8.84 5.16
C GLU A 87 0.46 9.69 6.14
N LEU A 88 -0.10 10.82 5.69
CA LEU A 88 -1.01 11.60 6.53
C LEU A 88 -2.28 10.81 6.87
N GLY A 89 -2.78 10.00 5.94
CA GLY A 89 -3.91 9.10 6.18
C GLY A 89 -3.62 8.13 7.31
N LEU A 90 -2.48 7.44 7.25
CA LEU A 90 -2.04 6.48 8.27
C LEU A 90 -1.83 7.15 9.63
N ILE A 91 -1.13 8.29 9.69
CA ILE A 91 -0.92 9.01 10.96
C ILE A 91 -2.25 9.45 11.57
N PHE A 92 -3.20 9.95 10.77
CA PHE A 92 -4.51 10.36 11.30
C PHE A 92 -5.38 9.18 11.72
N GLU A 93 -5.22 8.02 11.09
CA GLU A 93 -5.85 6.76 11.53
C GLU A 93 -5.32 6.34 12.90
N GLU A 94 -4.00 6.32 13.12
CA GLU A 94 -3.37 6.05 14.42
C GLU A 94 -3.82 7.04 15.51
N LEU A 95 -4.06 8.31 15.12
CA LEU A 95 -4.58 9.35 16.02
C LEU A 95 -6.10 9.29 16.22
N GLU A 96 -6.77 8.28 15.67
CA GLU A 96 -8.24 8.13 15.71
C GLU A 96 -9.01 9.30 15.07
N ASP A 97 -8.35 10.16 14.27
CA ASP A 97 -9.00 11.21 13.46
C ASP A 97 -9.48 10.64 12.13
N THR A 98 -10.51 9.81 12.18
CA THR A 98 -11.11 9.15 11.01
C THR A 98 -11.48 10.14 9.90
N SER A 99 -11.90 11.35 10.22
CA SER A 99 -12.30 12.35 9.21
C SER A 99 -11.10 12.80 8.37
N SER A 100 -9.97 13.08 9.03
CA SER A 100 -8.74 13.48 8.36
C SER A 100 -8.11 12.30 7.62
N ALA A 101 -8.11 11.09 8.21
CA ALA A 101 -7.63 9.88 7.57
C ALA A 101 -8.36 9.62 6.26
N VAL A 102 -9.69 9.55 6.28
CA VAL A 102 -10.54 9.34 5.09
C VAL A 102 -10.32 10.43 4.03
N HIS A 103 -10.18 11.69 4.44
CA HIS A 103 -9.88 12.77 3.48
C HIS A 103 -8.60 12.49 2.71
N HIS A 104 -7.53 12.12 3.39
CA HIS A 104 -6.23 11.86 2.78
C HIS A 104 -6.24 10.55 1.98
N PHE A 105 -6.82 9.46 2.48
CA PHE A 105 -6.99 8.20 1.76
C PHE A 105 -7.77 8.36 0.44
N LEU A 106 -8.82 9.17 0.43
CA LEU A 106 -9.55 9.47 -0.81
C LEU A 106 -8.69 10.23 -1.84
N ARG A 107 -7.80 11.10 -1.37
CA ARG A 107 -6.86 11.80 -2.25
C ARG A 107 -5.82 10.84 -2.81
N THR A 108 -5.20 10.01 -1.96
CA THR A 108 -4.28 8.93 -2.39
C THR A 108 -4.92 8.09 -3.47
N ARG A 109 -6.10 7.52 -3.18
CA ARG A 109 -6.83 6.69 -4.14
C ARG A 109 -7.04 7.37 -5.50
N ALA A 110 -7.41 8.64 -5.48
CA ALA A 110 -7.69 9.39 -6.71
C ALA A 110 -6.41 9.66 -7.54
N LEU A 111 -5.31 9.95 -6.86
CA LEU A 111 -4.01 10.21 -7.47
C LEU A 111 -3.41 8.93 -8.04
N ASP A 112 -3.40 7.87 -7.26
CA ASP A 112 -2.94 6.54 -7.69
C ASP A 112 -3.74 6.03 -8.90
N ALA A 113 -5.09 6.14 -8.87
CA ALA A 113 -5.92 5.72 -10.00
C ALA A 113 -5.68 6.55 -11.30
N ARG A 114 -5.14 7.77 -11.19
CA ARG A 114 -4.66 8.54 -12.35
C ARG A 114 -3.35 7.97 -12.87
N LEU A 115 -2.42 7.69 -11.96
CA LEU A 115 -1.10 7.14 -12.29
C LEU A 115 -1.21 5.73 -12.92
N ASP A 116 -2.13 4.88 -12.43
CA ASP A 116 -2.40 3.56 -13.01
C ASP A 116 -2.72 3.62 -14.50
N LYS A 117 -3.54 4.61 -14.91
CA LYS A 117 -3.89 4.80 -16.33
C LYS A 117 -2.69 5.23 -17.16
N GLU A 118 -1.82 6.06 -16.59
CA GLU A 118 -0.58 6.51 -17.25
C GLU A 118 0.39 5.33 -17.41
N ARG A 119 0.51 4.48 -16.39
CA ARG A 119 1.36 3.27 -16.36
C ARG A 119 0.72 2.06 -17.06
N LYS A 120 -0.57 2.13 -17.38
CA LYS A 120 -1.36 1.03 -18.00
C LYS A 120 -1.37 -0.25 -17.15
N LEU A 121 -1.62 -0.10 -15.85
CA LEU A 121 -1.68 -1.21 -14.90
C LEU A 121 -2.97 -2.06 -15.05
N ASP A 122 -3.68 -1.94 -16.16
CA ASP A 122 -4.85 -2.73 -16.53
C ASP A 122 -4.54 -3.73 -17.67
N ASP A 123 -3.27 -4.09 -17.87
CA ASP A 123 -2.88 -5.09 -18.86
C ASP A 123 -3.56 -6.43 -18.55
N LYS A 124 -4.31 -6.92 -19.53
CA LYS A 124 -5.10 -8.13 -19.36
C LYS A 124 -4.26 -9.36 -19.04
N ALA A 125 -3.05 -9.46 -19.58
CA ALA A 125 -2.18 -10.62 -19.36
C ALA A 125 -1.70 -10.66 -17.89
N GLU A 126 -1.35 -9.51 -17.32
CA GLU A 126 -0.96 -9.41 -15.91
C GLU A 126 -2.15 -9.67 -14.96
N VAL A 127 -3.32 -9.13 -15.30
CA VAL A 127 -4.56 -9.41 -14.52
C VAL A 127 -4.92 -10.91 -14.58
N ASP A 128 -4.85 -11.54 -15.76
CA ASP A 128 -5.08 -12.97 -15.93
C ASP A 128 -4.02 -13.80 -15.16
N ARG A 129 -2.79 -13.29 -15.03
CA ARG A 129 -1.73 -13.90 -14.23
C ARG A 129 -2.07 -13.89 -12.74
N ILE A 130 -2.50 -12.76 -12.19
CA ILE A 130 -2.95 -12.63 -10.80
C ILE A 130 -4.10 -13.63 -10.54
N GLU A 131 -5.11 -13.69 -11.42
CA GLU A 131 -6.23 -14.63 -11.27
C GLU A 131 -5.74 -16.09 -11.24
N ARG A 132 -4.83 -16.45 -12.12
CA ARG A 132 -4.25 -17.80 -12.19
C ARG A 132 -3.53 -18.17 -10.89
N VAL A 133 -2.62 -17.30 -10.43
CA VAL A 133 -1.86 -17.55 -9.18
C VAL A 133 -2.81 -17.66 -7.99
N ALA A 134 -3.78 -16.76 -7.87
CA ALA A 134 -4.74 -16.81 -6.78
C ALA A 134 -5.56 -18.12 -6.75
N ARG A 135 -5.94 -18.66 -7.90
CA ARG A 135 -6.64 -19.95 -7.99
C ARG A 135 -5.73 -21.12 -7.64
N GLU A 136 -4.50 -21.11 -8.17
CA GLU A 136 -3.48 -22.15 -7.91
C GLU A 136 -3.16 -22.20 -6.40
N THR A 137 -3.09 -21.05 -5.73
CA THR A 137 -2.88 -20.95 -4.27
C THR A 137 -4.00 -21.63 -3.49
N ILE A 138 -5.27 -21.38 -3.83
CA ILE A 138 -6.41 -22.03 -3.18
C ILE A 138 -6.42 -23.53 -3.48
N ASP A 139 -6.15 -23.94 -4.71
CA ASP A 139 -6.14 -25.35 -5.12
C ASP A 139 -5.00 -26.15 -4.46
N ALA A 140 -3.92 -25.49 -4.07
CA ALA A 140 -2.77 -26.08 -3.35
C ALA A 140 -3.04 -26.31 -1.86
N LEU A 141 -4.10 -25.72 -1.29
CA LEU A 141 -4.48 -25.92 0.11
C LEU A 141 -4.82 -27.39 0.39
N PRO A 142 -4.68 -27.85 1.64
CA PRO A 142 -5.22 -29.14 2.06
C PRO A 142 -6.69 -29.27 1.67
N THR A 143 -7.10 -30.47 1.21
CA THR A 143 -8.43 -30.71 0.63
C THR A 143 -9.59 -30.18 1.49
N GLU A 144 -9.47 -30.29 2.80
CA GLU A 144 -10.50 -29.84 3.74
C GLU A 144 -10.72 -28.32 3.71
N PHE A 145 -9.69 -27.52 3.42
CA PHE A 145 -9.78 -26.07 3.27
C PHE A 145 -10.21 -25.69 1.85
N ALA A 146 -9.60 -26.30 0.83
CA ALA A 146 -9.94 -26.05 -0.57
C ALA A 146 -11.42 -26.36 -0.87
N GLU A 147 -12.00 -27.43 -0.27
CA GLU A 147 -13.42 -27.76 -0.42
C GLU A 147 -14.35 -26.68 0.15
N ARG A 148 -13.97 -26.04 1.24
CA ARG A 148 -14.76 -24.96 1.86
C ARG A 148 -14.71 -23.66 1.06
N LEU A 149 -13.58 -23.40 0.38
CA LEU A 149 -13.38 -22.23 -0.44
C LEU A 149 -13.89 -22.38 -1.88
N ARG A 150 -14.34 -23.59 -2.27
CA ARG A 150 -14.76 -23.90 -3.64
C ARG A 150 -15.81 -22.93 -4.19
N ASP A 151 -16.76 -22.53 -3.36
CA ASP A 151 -17.88 -21.66 -3.72
C ASP A 151 -17.62 -20.18 -3.34
N VAL A 152 -16.46 -19.85 -2.78
CA VAL A 152 -16.04 -18.47 -2.47
C VAL A 152 -15.43 -17.85 -3.72
N PRO A 153 -16.08 -16.85 -4.35
CA PRO A 153 -15.55 -16.21 -5.52
C PRO A 153 -14.34 -15.35 -5.19
N ILE A 154 -13.33 -15.41 -6.06
CA ILE A 154 -12.24 -14.43 -6.10
C ILE A 154 -12.64 -13.36 -7.11
N LEU A 155 -12.71 -12.11 -6.67
CA LEU A 155 -12.98 -10.95 -7.52
C LEU A 155 -11.70 -10.16 -7.71
N LEU A 156 -11.49 -9.67 -8.92
CA LEU A 156 -10.38 -8.80 -9.27
C LEU A 156 -10.91 -7.38 -9.49
N GLU A 157 -10.47 -6.45 -8.68
CA GLU A 157 -10.80 -5.03 -8.80
C GLU A 157 -9.51 -4.23 -8.94
N PRO A 158 -9.47 -3.12 -9.70
CA PRO A 158 -8.23 -2.34 -9.81
C PRO A 158 -7.73 -1.82 -8.47
N ARG A 159 -8.61 -1.19 -7.69
CA ARG A 159 -8.34 -0.59 -6.36
C ARG A 159 -9.60 -0.64 -5.50
N PRO A 160 -9.49 -0.50 -4.17
CA PRO A 160 -10.63 -0.35 -3.30
C PRO A 160 -11.60 0.71 -3.82
N SER A 161 -12.91 0.42 -3.78
CA SER A 161 -13.91 1.38 -4.25
C SER A 161 -13.88 2.66 -3.41
N ARG A 162 -14.29 3.80 -4.01
CA ARG A 162 -14.39 5.06 -3.26
C ARG A 162 -15.24 4.90 -2.01
N THR A 163 -16.37 4.21 -2.13
CA THR A 163 -17.30 4.00 -1.01
C THR A 163 -16.66 3.19 0.11
N LEU A 164 -15.82 2.23 -0.22
CA LEU A 164 -15.08 1.45 0.76
C LEU A 164 -14.04 2.33 1.49
N VAL A 165 -13.27 3.14 0.75
CA VAL A 165 -12.31 4.08 1.35
C VAL A 165 -13.01 5.15 2.21
N GLU A 166 -14.25 5.54 1.89
CA GLU A 166 -15.07 6.43 2.72
C GLU A 166 -15.42 5.82 4.10
N THR A 167 -15.27 4.50 4.27
CA THR A 167 -15.41 3.83 5.59
C THR A 167 -14.12 3.78 6.39
N GLY A 168 -13.02 4.29 5.86
CA GLY A 168 -11.68 4.24 6.48
C GLY A 168 -10.79 3.11 5.94
N PHE A 169 -11.26 2.34 4.96
CA PHE A 169 -10.45 1.24 4.40
C PHE A 169 -9.22 1.78 3.64
N ASP A 170 -8.09 1.11 3.81
CA ASP A 170 -6.83 1.46 3.16
C ASP A 170 -6.96 1.45 1.62
N PRO A 171 -6.69 2.57 0.92
CA PRO A 171 -6.73 2.65 -0.54
C PRO A 171 -5.64 1.82 -1.24
N ARG A 172 -4.59 1.43 -0.52
CA ARG A 172 -3.44 0.67 -1.04
C ARG A 172 -3.42 -0.79 -0.61
N ALA A 173 -4.42 -1.27 0.11
CA ALA A 173 -4.57 -2.70 0.44
C ALA A 173 -4.47 -3.57 -0.81
N PHE A 174 -3.91 -4.78 -0.68
CA PHE A 174 -3.76 -5.74 -1.77
C PHE A 174 -4.95 -6.67 -1.91
N GLY A 175 -5.67 -6.93 -0.82
CA GLY A 175 -6.84 -7.77 -0.77
C GLY A 175 -7.91 -7.31 0.20
N LEU A 176 -9.01 -8.04 0.23
CA LEU A 176 -10.09 -7.89 1.20
C LEU A 176 -10.92 -9.16 1.22
N PHE A 177 -11.07 -9.77 2.39
CA PHE A 177 -12.12 -10.72 2.63
C PHE A 177 -13.42 -9.98 2.98
N GLU A 178 -14.49 -10.24 2.24
CA GLU A 178 -15.83 -9.76 2.56
C GLU A 178 -16.73 -10.95 2.89
N GLY A 179 -17.30 -10.95 4.07
CA GLY A 179 -18.24 -11.98 4.48
C GLY A 179 -18.20 -12.30 5.98
N PRO A 180 -19.09 -13.16 6.45
CA PRO A 180 -18.98 -13.69 7.79
C PRO A 180 -17.81 -14.68 7.85
N GLU A 181 -17.11 -14.72 8.98
CA GLU A 181 -16.16 -15.77 9.29
C GLU A 181 -16.81 -17.15 9.14
N HIS A 182 -16.03 -18.14 8.74
CA HIS A 182 -16.53 -19.49 8.56
C HIS A 182 -17.21 -20.03 9.84
N GLY A 183 -18.45 -20.52 9.70
CA GLY A 183 -19.25 -21.03 10.83
C GLY A 183 -20.18 -20.01 11.48
N ARG A 184 -20.19 -18.75 10.99
CA ARG A 184 -21.18 -17.72 11.36
C ARG A 184 -22.24 -17.56 10.28
N ASP A 185 -23.01 -18.61 10.02
CA ASP A 185 -24.05 -18.66 8.98
C ASP A 185 -25.30 -17.83 9.30
N ASP A 186 -25.34 -17.17 10.44
CA ASP A 186 -26.46 -16.36 10.90
C ASP A 186 -26.53 -14.96 10.30
N VAL A 187 -25.47 -14.53 9.59
CA VAL A 187 -25.40 -13.23 8.91
C VAL A 187 -25.41 -13.46 7.40
N PRO A 188 -26.51 -13.17 6.67
CA PRO A 188 -26.53 -13.29 5.22
C PRO A 188 -25.74 -12.14 4.60
N ALA A 189 -24.45 -12.35 4.39
CA ALA A 189 -23.58 -11.45 3.64
C ALA A 189 -22.90 -12.24 2.51
N PRO A 190 -22.65 -11.61 1.36
CA PRO A 190 -21.89 -12.27 0.30
C PRO A 190 -20.48 -12.57 0.81
N THR A 191 -20.06 -13.82 0.72
CA THR A 191 -18.70 -14.24 1.07
C THR A 191 -17.87 -14.21 -0.20
N ARG A 192 -16.77 -13.44 -0.21
CA ARG A 192 -15.86 -13.32 -1.34
C ARG A 192 -14.49 -12.82 -0.92
N ILE A 193 -13.49 -13.17 -1.70
CA ILE A 193 -12.14 -12.59 -1.62
C ILE A 193 -12.01 -11.58 -2.76
N VAL A 194 -11.53 -10.40 -2.49
CA VAL A 194 -11.23 -9.36 -3.49
C VAL A 194 -9.73 -9.15 -3.53
N LEU A 195 -9.13 -9.13 -4.73
CA LEU A 195 -7.72 -8.76 -4.94
C LEU A 195 -7.67 -7.45 -5.72
N TYR A 196 -6.85 -6.52 -5.26
CA TYR A 196 -6.72 -5.20 -5.87
C TYR A 196 -5.53 -5.16 -6.83
N THR A 197 -5.82 -5.46 -8.10
CA THR A 197 -4.82 -5.72 -9.14
C THR A 197 -3.89 -4.56 -9.43
N SER A 198 -4.39 -3.31 -9.46
CA SER A 198 -3.52 -2.15 -9.67
C SER A 198 -2.60 -1.88 -8.48
N ASN A 199 -3.04 -2.19 -7.24
CA ASN A 199 -2.17 -2.07 -6.07
C ASN A 199 -1.04 -3.09 -6.12
N LEU A 200 -1.34 -4.33 -6.48
CA LEU A 200 -0.34 -5.38 -6.67
C LEU A 200 0.65 -5.02 -7.79
N LEU A 201 0.16 -4.67 -8.98
CA LEU A 201 0.98 -4.32 -10.15
C LEU A 201 1.77 -3.01 -9.99
N ALA A 202 1.35 -2.11 -9.12
CA ALA A 202 2.08 -0.87 -8.85
C ALA A 202 3.34 -1.11 -8.00
N ASN A 203 3.34 -2.16 -7.18
CA ASN A 203 4.38 -2.40 -6.19
C ASN A 203 5.27 -3.60 -6.51
N PHE A 204 4.77 -4.60 -7.27
CA PHE A 204 5.48 -5.85 -7.50
C PHE A 204 5.53 -6.20 -8.97
N ALA A 205 6.60 -6.87 -9.38
CA ALA A 205 6.80 -7.36 -10.74
C ALA A 205 7.31 -8.81 -10.74
N ASP A 206 7.14 -9.51 -11.85
CA ASP A 206 7.68 -10.85 -12.09
C ASP A 206 7.38 -11.86 -10.96
N GLU A 207 8.42 -12.47 -10.39
CA GLU A 207 8.30 -13.50 -9.34
C GLU A 207 7.77 -12.91 -8.03
N GLU A 208 8.15 -11.67 -7.69
CA GLU A 208 7.67 -10.98 -6.48
C GLU A 208 6.15 -10.75 -6.53
N LEU A 209 5.59 -10.49 -7.72
CA LEU A 209 4.14 -10.35 -7.88
C LEU A 209 3.42 -11.67 -7.56
N GLU A 210 3.94 -12.81 -8.01
CA GLU A 210 3.33 -14.12 -7.74
C GLU A 210 3.38 -14.44 -6.25
N GLU A 211 4.53 -14.23 -5.59
CA GLU A 211 4.70 -14.43 -4.15
C GLU A 211 3.75 -13.52 -3.35
N GLN A 212 3.61 -12.25 -3.75
CA GLN A 212 2.71 -11.33 -3.07
C GLN A 212 1.23 -11.70 -3.28
N VAL A 213 0.85 -12.18 -4.46
CA VAL A 213 -0.52 -12.67 -4.69
C VAL A 213 -0.81 -13.89 -3.81
N GLU A 214 0.14 -14.83 -3.70
CA GLU A 214 0.01 -16.00 -2.82
C GLU A 214 -0.16 -15.58 -1.36
N THR A 215 0.69 -14.67 -0.85
CA THR A 215 0.61 -14.12 0.51
C THR A 215 -0.73 -13.44 0.74
N THR A 216 -1.15 -12.55 -0.16
CA THR A 216 -2.44 -11.84 -0.05
C THR A 216 -3.62 -12.83 -0.01
N VAL A 217 -3.65 -13.83 -0.89
CA VAL A 217 -4.72 -14.84 -0.89
C VAL A 217 -4.74 -15.62 0.42
N MET A 218 -3.57 -16.02 0.93
CA MET A 218 -3.47 -16.76 2.19
C MET A 218 -3.92 -15.90 3.39
N HIS A 219 -3.61 -14.62 3.40
CA HIS A 219 -4.09 -13.66 4.38
C HIS A 219 -5.62 -13.58 4.38
N GLU A 220 -6.24 -13.35 3.22
CA GLU A 220 -7.71 -13.27 3.11
C GLU A 220 -8.42 -14.61 3.43
N VAL A 221 -7.78 -15.73 3.12
CA VAL A 221 -8.24 -17.07 3.52
C VAL A 221 -8.16 -17.22 5.04
N GLY A 222 -7.13 -16.67 5.68
CA GLY A 222 -7.02 -16.63 7.13
C GLY A 222 -8.22 -15.92 7.77
N HIS A 223 -8.59 -14.74 7.29
CA HIS A 223 -9.78 -14.02 7.74
C HIS A 223 -11.08 -14.82 7.54
N TYR A 224 -11.22 -15.53 6.42
CA TYR A 224 -12.35 -16.44 6.21
C TYR A 224 -12.44 -17.50 7.30
N PHE A 225 -11.31 -18.02 7.79
CA PHE A 225 -11.27 -19.03 8.86
C PHE A 225 -11.29 -18.42 10.27
N GLY A 226 -11.42 -17.10 10.40
CA GLY A 226 -11.54 -16.38 11.66
C GLY A 226 -10.22 -16.15 12.37
N LEU A 227 -9.09 -16.16 11.65
CA LEU A 227 -7.81 -15.72 12.18
C LEU A 227 -7.81 -14.19 12.26
N ASP A 228 -7.31 -13.66 13.36
CA ASP A 228 -7.05 -12.24 13.50
C ASP A 228 -5.61 -11.87 13.08
N GLU A 229 -5.27 -10.58 13.08
CA GLU A 229 -3.95 -10.09 12.66
C GLU A 229 -2.82 -10.71 13.50
N ASP A 230 -3.01 -10.87 14.82
CA ASP A 230 -2.02 -11.50 15.71
C ASP A 230 -1.80 -12.98 15.35
N ASP A 231 -2.86 -13.70 14.92
CA ASP A 231 -2.79 -15.07 14.42
C ASP A 231 -2.05 -15.12 13.07
N MET A 232 -2.30 -14.16 12.16
CA MET A 232 -1.66 -14.05 10.85
C MET A 232 -0.16 -13.81 10.98
N GLU A 233 0.26 -12.81 11.76
CA GLU A 233 1.67 -12.52 12.03
C GLU A 233 2.41 -13.76 12.58
N ARG A 234 1.79 -14.43 13.56
CA ARG A 234 2.36 -15.64 14.16
C ARG A 234 2.54 -16.80 13.17
N LEU A 235 1.71 -16.86 12.12
CA LEU A 235 1.73 -17.87 11.07
C LEU A 235 2.57 -17.44 9.85
N GLY A 236 3.02 -16.20 9.80
CA GLY A 236 3.76 -15.62 8.67
C GLY A 236 2.88 -15.45 7.43
N LEU A 237 1.65 -15.00 7.63
CA LEU A 237 0.65 -14.75 6.58
C LEU A 237 0.33 -13.26 6.42
N ASP A 238 1.13 -12.38 7.01
CA ASP A 238 1.04 -10.93 6.99
C ASP A 238 1.79 -10.28 5.80
#